data_8d44e9d1e386cba9c8566b2b3889bc25
#
_entry.id   8d44e9d1e386cba9c8566b2b3889bc25
#
_cell.length_a   1.000
_cell.length_b   1.000
_cell.length_c   1.000
_cell.angle_alpha   90.00
_cell.angle_beta   90.00
_cell.angle_gamma   90.00
#
_symmetry.space_group_name_H-M   'P 1'
#
loop_
_entity.id
_entity.type
_entity.pdbx_description
1 polymer ?
#
loop_
_entity_poly.entity_id
_entity_poly.type
_entity_poly.pdbx_seq_one_letter_code
_entity_poly.pdbx_strand_id
1 'polypeptide(L)' 'MNIYVGNLNYRVREDDLKQVMEEYGTDESVKIIKDRETGKSKGFGFVEMPDDEAAKKAIAELNEAEYEGRQIVIKEARPK' A
#
# COMPACT_ATOMS: atom_id res chain seq x y z
N MET A 1 5.89 7.13 8.83
CA MET A 1 6.20 7.26 7.39
C MET A 1 4.98 6.90 6.58
N ASN A 2 4.64 7.72 5.62
CA ASN A 2 3.56 7.42 4.69
C ASN A 2 4.13 6.69 3.47
N ILE A 3 3.43 5.67 3.01
CA ILE A 3 3.87 4.82 1.91
C ILE A 3 2.82 4.86 0.81
N TYR A 4 3.25 5.12 -0.41
CA TYR A 4 2.40 5.02 -1.60
C TYR A 4 2.48 3.59 -2.14
N VAL A 5 1.34 3.01 -2.42
CA VAL A 5 1.24 1.67 -3.01
C VAL A 5 0.42 1.78 -4.30
N GLY A 6 1.03 1.49 -5.42
CA GLY A 6 0.39 1.65 -6.73
C GLY A 6 0.40 0.38 -7.57
N ASN A 7 -0.26 0.47 -8.70
CA ASN A 7 -0.45 -0.65 -9.63
C ASN A 7 -1.09 -1.86 -8.99
N LEU A 8 -2.01 -1.62 -8.05
CA LEU A 8 -2.76 -2.68 -7.38
C LEU A 8 -3.84 -3.24 -8.29
N ASN A 9 -4.08 -4.55 -8.19
CA ASN A 9 -5.27 -5.14 -8.76
C ASN A 9 -6.50 -4.48 -8.12
N TYR A 10 -7.51 -4.19 -8.91
CA TYR A 10 -8.73 -3.53 -8.42
C TYR A 10 -9.48 -4.33 -7.36
N ARG A 11 -9.20 -5.63 -7.23
CA ARG A 11 -9.78 -6.50 -6.22
C ARG A 11 -9.14 -6.35 -4.84
N VAL A 12 -7.96 -5.74 -4.77
CA VAL A 12 -7.26 -5.57 -3.50
C VAL A 12 -8.03 -4.58 -2.63
N ARG A 13 -8.32 -4.99 -1.41
CA ARG A 13 -9.03 -4.17 -0.42
C ARG A 13 -8.07 -3.70 0.66
N GLU A 14 -8.55 -2.80 1.49
CA GLU A 14 -7.77 -2.27 2.60
C GLU A 14 -7.28 -3.36 3.54
N ASP A 15 -8.13 -4.35 3.84
CA ASP A 15 -7.75 -5.48 4.69
C ASP A 15 -6.65 -6.33 4.07
N ASP A 16 -6.69 -6.53 2.77
CA ASP A 16 -5.65 -7.30 2.06
C ASP A 16 -4.30 -6.59 2.14
N LEU A 17 -4.30 -5.29 1.87
CA LEU A 17 -3.10 -4.48 1.92
C LEU A 17 -2.54 -4.40 3.34
N LYS A 18 -3.43 -4.27 4.32
CA LYS A 18 -3.05 -4.27 5.72
C LYS A 18 -2.31 -5.54 6.12
N GLN A 19 -2.82 -6.70 5.71
CA GLN A 19 -2.18 -7.98 6.02
C GLN A 19 -0.78 -8.08 5.42
N VAL A 20 -0.61 -7.61 4.19
CA VAL A 20 0.70 -7.62 3.54
C VAL A 20 1.69 -6.74 4.30
N MET A 21 1.26 -5.56 4.71
CA MET A 21 2.15 -4.62 5.39
C MET A 21 2.44 -5.04 6.83
N GLU A 22 1.52 -5.73 7.50
CA GLU A 22 1.72 -6.20 8.88
C GLU A 22 2.87 -7.19 9.02
N GLU A 23 3.27 -7.86 7.93
CA GLU A 23 4.43 -8.74 7.95
C GLU A 23 5.73 -7.98 8.23
N TYR A 24 5.77 -6.69 7.98
CA TYR A 24 6.94 -5.85 8.17
C TYR A 24 6.88 -5.01 9.45
N GLY A 25 5.70 -4.80 9.97
CA GLY A 25 5.50 -4.03 11.20
C GLY A 25 4.05 -3.58 11.32
N THR A 26 3.76 -2.87 12.41
CA THR A 26 2.42 -2.35 12.64
C THR A 26 2.12 -1.21 11.67
N ASP A 27 0.98 -1.28 11.00
CA ASP A 27 0.48 -0.18 10.19
C ASP A 27 -0.61 0.56 10.98
N GLU A 28 -0.51 1.87 10.99
CA GLU A 28 -1.43 2.73 11.74
C GLU A 28 -2.69 2.99 10.92
N SER A 29 -2.54 3.10 9.60
CA SER A 29 -3.65 3.43 8.73
C SER A 29 -3.39 2.86 7.34
N VAL A 30 -4.43 2.31 6.73
CA VAL A 30 -4.39 1.79 5.37
C VAL A 30 -5.60 2.35 4.62
N LYS A 31 -5.37 2.94 3.45
CA LYS A 31 -6.42 3.53 2.65
C LYS A 31 -6.23 3.22 1.18
N ILE A 32 -7.24 2.63 0.56
CA ILE A 32 -7.31 2.43 -0.90
C ILE A 32 -8.14 3.56 -1.49
N ILE A 33 -7.61 4.23 -2.50
CA ILE A 33 -8.31 5.33 -3.16
C ILE A 33 -9.34 4.76 -4.13
N LYS A 34 -10.57 5.25 -4.01
CA LYS A 34 -11.69 4.79 -4.83
C LYS A 34 -12.26 5.93 -5.65
N ASP A 35 -12.84 5.57 -6.80
CA ASP A 35 -13.56 6.51 -7.63
C ASP A 35 -14.87 6.92 -6.93
N ARG A 36 -15.13 8.20 -6.86
CA ARG A 36 -16.33 8.72 -6.20
C ARG A 36 -17.62 8.34 -6.90
N GLU A 37 -17.58 8.24 -8.22
CA GLU A 37 -18.78 7.95 -9.01
C GLU A 37 -19.13 6.48 -9.00
N THR A 38 -18.14 5.59 -9.13
CA THR A 38 -18.38 4.16 -9.28
C THR A 38 -18.11 3.37 -8.01
N GLY A 39 -17.38 3.94 -7.05
CA GLY A 39 -16.96 3.23 -5.85
C GLY A 39 -15.87 2.19 -6.09
N LYS A 40 -15.33 2.12 -7.28
CA LYS A 40 -14.29 1.14 -7.62
C LYS A 40 -12.91 1.68 -7.28
N SER A 41 -12.02 0.76 -6.89
CA SER A 41 -10.63 1.09 -6.63
C SER A 41 -9.95 1.69 -7.85
N LYS A 42 -9.15 2.73 -7.63
CA LYS A 42 -8.31 3.31 -8.68
C LYS A 42 -6.99 2.56 -8.87
N GLY A 43 -6.76 1.49 -8.08
CA GLY A 43 -5.55 0.69 -8.18
C GLY A 43 -4.36 1.26 -7.41
N PHE A 44 -4.60 2.16 -6.48
CA PHE A 44 -3.53 2.66 -5.60
C PHE A 44 -4.08 3.06 -4.23
N GLY A 45 -3.18 3.18 -3.28
CA GLY A 45 -3.55 3.56 -1.93
C GLY A 45 -2.36 4.07 -1.14
N PHE A 46 -2.59 4.34 0.14
CA PHE A 46 -1.59 4.84 1.05
C PHE A 46 -1.62 4.04 2.34
N VAL A 47 -0.43 3.80 2.90
CA VAL A 47 -0.28 3.12 4.19
C VAL A 47 0.57 4.00 5.09
N GLU A 48 0.15 4.15 6.34
CA GLU A 48 0.94 4.87 7.33
C GLU A 48 1.53 3.87 8.32
N MET A 49 2.86 3.84 8.41
CA MET A 49 3.59 3.02 9.34
C MET A 49 4.41 3.92 10.28
N PRO A 50 4.18 3.83 11.60
CA PRO A 50 4.90 4.70 12.54
C PRO A 50 6.39 4.36 12.67
N ASP A 51 6.76 3.11 12.41
CA ASP A 51 8.15 2.68 12.46
C ASP A 51 8.81 2.87 11.09
N ASP A 52 9.72 3.82 10.99
CA ASP A 52 10.40 4.13 9.72
C ASP A 52 11.25 2.98 9.22
N GLU A 53 11.87 2.20 10.09
CA GLU A 53 12.67 1.06 9.67
C GLU A 53 11.81 -0.04 9.07
N ALA A 54 10.68 -0.34 9.69
CA ALA A 54 9.72 -1.29 9.15
C ALA A 54 9.18 -0.81 7.80
N ALA A 55 8.89 0.48 7.68
CA ALA A 55 8.40 1.07 6.45
C ALA A 55 9.44 0.97 5.33
N LYS A 56 10.69 1.27 5.62
CA LYS A 56 11.78 1.16 4.63
C LYS A 56 11.98 -0.28 4.18
N LYS A 57 11.88 -1.23 5.10
CA LYS A 57 11.99 -2.64 4.76
C LYS A 57 10.84 -3.09 3.86
N ALA A 58 9.62 -2.66 4.18
CA ALA A 58 8.45 -2.96 3.34
C ALA A 58 8.63 -2.39 1.93
N ILE A 59 9.09 -1.16 1.83
CA ILE A 59 9.36 -0.53 0.53
C ILE A 59 10.39 -1.34 -0.26
N ALA A 60 11.51 -1.70 0.38
CA ALA A 60 12.59 -2.40 -0.29
C ALA A 60 12.18 -3.79 -0.78
N GLU A 61 11.39 -4.51 0.01
CA GLU A 61 11.02 -5.89 -0.31
C GLU A 61 9.78 -6.00 -1.20
N LEU A 62 8.83 -5.07 -1.08
CA LEU A 62 7.57 -5.14 -1.81
C LEU A 62 7.58 -4.36 -3.12
N ASN A 63 8.47 -3.40 -3.28
CA ASN A 63 8.54 -2.65 -4.54
C ASN A 63 8.89 -3.61 -5.68
N GLU A 64 8.10 -3.56 -6.74
CA GLU A 64 8.20 -4.42 -7.91
C GLU A 64 7.84 -5.89 -7.63
N ALA A 65 7.36 -6.22 -6.42
CA ALA A 65 6.91 -7.57 -6.13
C ALA A 65 5.57 -7.85 -6.82
N GLU A 66 5.40 -9.09 -7.25
CA GLU A 66 4.12 -9.49 -7.84
C GLU A 66 3.10 -9.77 -6.73
N TYR A 67 1.96 -9.09 -6.80
CA TYR A 67 0.88 -9.28 -5.85
C TYR A 67 -0.45 -9.25 -6.60
N GLU A 68 -1.26 -10.29 -6.40
CA GLU A 68 -2.54 -10.46 -7.08
C GLU A 68 -2.44 -10.31 -8.60
N GLY A 69 -1.38 -10.91 -9.18
CA GLY A 69 -1.16 -10.92 -10.61
C GLY A 69 -0.60 -9.62 -11.20
N ARG A 70 -0.20 -8.66 -10.36
CA ARG A 70 0.38 -7.40 -10.82
C ARG A 70 1.65 -7.07 -10.08
N GLN A 71 2.58 -6.47 -10.78
CA GLN A 71 3.81 -5.97 -10.17
C GLN A 71 3.52 -4.62 -9.54
N ILE A 72 3.49 -4.59 -8.21
CA ILE A 72 3.11 -3.39 -7.47
C ILE A 72 4.27 -2.41 -7.33
N VAL A 73 3.91 -1.14 -7.18
CA VAL A 73 4.88 -0.04 -6.98
C VAL A 73 4.73 0.43 -5.53
N ILE A 74 5.83 0.40 -4.79
CA ILE A 74 5.86 0.84 -3.39
C ILE A 74 6.93 1.92 -3.26
N LYS A 75 6.56 3.07 -2.72
CA LYS A 75 7.52 4.15 -2.48
C LYS A 75 7.07 5.03 -1.33
N GLU A 76 8.02 5.78 -0.77
CA GLU A 76 7.70 6.73 0.28
C GLU A 76 6.82 7.86 -0.28
N ALA A 77 5.72 8.14 0.41
CA ALA A 77 4.85 9.26 0.09
C ALA A 77 5.13 10.38 1.09
N ARG A 78 5.50 11.53 0.59
CA ARG A 78 5.75 12.68 1.46
C ARG A 78 4.47 13.48 1.63
N PRO A 79 4.12 13.88 2.86
CA PRO A 79 2.99 14.77 3.07
C PRO A 79 3.31 16.14 2.44
N LYS A 80 2.28 16.73 1.89
CA LYS A 80 2.42 18.09 1.34
C LYS A 80 2.52 19.12 2.46
#